data_dcee569dc8c34857241f0c25ecc43491
#
_entry.id   dcee569dc8c34857241f0c25ecc43491
#
_cell.length_a   1.000
_cell.length_b   1.000
_cell.length_c   1.000
_cell.angle_alpha   90.00
_cell.angle_beta   90.00
_cell.angle_gamma   90.00
#
_symmetry.space_group_name_H-M   'P 1'
#
loop_
_entity.id
_entity.type
_entity.pdbx_description
1 polymer ?
#
loop_
_entity_poly.entity_id
_entity_poly.type
_entity_poly.pdbx_seq_one_letter_code
_entity_poly.pdbx_strand_id
1 'polypeptide(L)'
;SLATEKDKNGHQLNFFTGNFDFSDDKQKAILIGFQQQDESLYRNTFLGNISPITGGFITENSAAYIYTGIEWNVDLGGMIFTPSFAPGLYHEGDGKDLGHVLEFKSEVQLSYETSEKSSFGVSYNHVSNASLGNKNPGANSYMFNFLKTF
;
A
#
# COMPACT_ATOMS: atom_id res chain seq x y z
N SER A 1 -18.32 -4.78 -12.75
CA SER A 1 -16.90 -4.59 -12.93
C SER A 1 -16.47 -3.19 -12.57
N LEU A 2 -15.36 -3.07 -11.94
CA LEU A 2 -14.77 -1.79 -11.56
C LEU A 2 -14.01 -1.14 -12.68
N ALA A 3 -13.35 -1.93 -13.50
CA ALA A 3 -12.53 -1.42 -14.56
C ALA A 3 -13.36 -1.29 -15.84
N THR A 4 -13.62 -0.06 -16.22
CA THR A 4 -14.22 0.27 -17.50
C THR A 4 -13.10 0.51 -18.52
N GLU A 5 -13.44 0.66 -19.79
CA GLU A 5 -12.47 1.04 -20.80
C GLU A 5 -11.78 2.37 -20.47
N LYS A 6 -12.51 3.30 -19.87
CA LYS A 6 -11.94 4.58 -19.44
C LYS A 6 -10.91 4.39 -18.33
N ASP A 7 -11.20 3.52 -17.39
CA ASP A 7 -10.31 3.30 -16.24
C ASP A 7 -9.00 2.60 -16.66
N LYS A 8 -9.06 1.76 -17.68
CA LYS A 8 -7.88 1.05 -18.18
C LYS A 8 -6.80 1.96 -18.76
N ASN A 9 -7.17 3.19 -19.12
CA ASN A 9 -6.24 4.16 -19.69
C ASN A 9 -5.86 5.27 -18.71
N GLY A 10 -6.34 5.17 -17.47
CA GLY A 10 -6.07 6.16 -16.45
C GLY A 10 -4.95 5.77 -15.51
N HIS A 11 -4.65 6.67 -14.61
CA HIS A 11 -3.72 6.43 -13.50
C HIS A 11 -4.45 6.75 -12.21
N GLN A 12 -4.27 5.91 -11.21
CA GLN A 12 -4.77 6.18 -9.87
C GLN A 12 -3.62 6.54 -8.95
N LEU A 13 -3.78 7.63 -8.22
CA LEU A 13 -2.84 8.05 -7.19
C LEU A 13 -3.49 7.86 -5.83
N ASN A 14 -2.71 7.38 -4.88
CA ASN A 14 -3.12 7.17 -3.50
C ASN A 14 -2.17 7.92 -2.59
N PHE A 15 -2.69 8.93 -1.90
CA PHE A 15 -1.95 9.62 -0.84
C PHE A 15 -2.43 9.04 0.47
N PHE A 16 -1.50 8.61 1.32
CA PHE A 16 -1.89 7.98 2.57
C PHE A 16 -1.08 8.50 3.74
N THR A 17 -1.70 8.47 4.91
CA THR A 17 -1.07 8.82 6.18
C THR A 17 -1.60 7.88 7.26
N GLY A 18 -0.80 7.61 8.26
CA GLY A 18 -1.22 6.74 9.34
C GLY A 18 -0.13 6.51 10.36
N ASN A 19 -0.23 5.39 11.06
CA ASN A 19 0.73 5.00 12.08
C ASN A 19 1.53 3.79 11.64
N PHE A 20 2.82 3.99 11.48
CA PHE A 20 3.78 2.93 11.23
C PHE A 20 4.05 2.18 12.52
N ASP A 21 3.94 0.85 12.46
CA ASP A 21 4.26 -0.03 13.59
C ASP A 21 3.47 0.31 14.86
N PHE A 22 2.15 0.46 14.71
CA PHE A 22 1.28 0.90 15.80
C PHE A 22 1.24 -0.09 16.97
N SER A 23 1.62 -1.33 16.75
CA SER A 23 1.62 -2.37 17.78
C SER A 23 2.86 -2.33 18.67
N ASP A 24 3.84 -1.49 18.35
CA ASP A 24 5.05 -1.30 19.14
C ASP A 24 5.10 0.13 19.69
N ASP A 25 4.72 0.31 20.96
CA ASP A 25 4.65 1.63 21.58
C ASP A 25 5.96 2.40 21.54
N LYS A 26 7.09 1.70 21.48
CA LYS A 26 8.42 2.34 21.46
C LYS A 26 8.84 2.78 20.07
N GLN A 27 8.27 2.19 19.02
CA GLN A 27 8.71 2.40 17.65
C GLN A 27 7.64 2.96 16.74
N LYS A 28 6.42 3.17 17.26
CA LYS A 28 5.35 3.72 16.44
C LYS A 28 5.69 5.14 15.99
N ALA A 29 5.34 5.45 14.75
CA ALA A 29 5.65 6.73 14.15
C ALA A 29 4.57 7.09 13.12
N ILE A 30 4.35 8.38 12.93
CA ILE A 30 3.47 8.83 11.87
C ILE A 30 4.18 8.62 10.53
N LEU A 31 3.45 8.08 9.58
CA LEU A 31 3.94 7.93 8.20
C LEU A 31 3.09 8.73 7.23
N ILE A 32 3.73 9.15 6.15
CA ILE A 32 3.05 9.70 4.98
C ILE A 32 3.62 9.01 3.75
N GLY A 33 2.78 8.78 2.78
CA GLY A 33 3.22 8.09 1.58
C GLY A 33 2.37 8.35 0.37
N PHE A 34 2.80 7.75 -0.71
CA PHE A 34 2.24 7.93 -2.03
C PHE A 34 2.37 6.63 -2.80
N GLN A 35 1.34 6.28 -3.54
CA GLN A 35 1.36 5.09 -4.39
C GLN A 35 0.69 5.42 -5.72
N GLN A 36 1.29 4.93 -6.79
CA GLN A 36 0.74 5.02 -8.12
C GLN A 36 0.33 3.63 -8.60
N GLN A 37 -0.85 3.55 -9.18
CA GLN A 37 -1.31 2.37 -9.90
C GLN A 37 -1.27 2.70 -11.40
N ASP A 38 -0.59 1.87 -12.17
CA ASP A 38 -0.55 2.04 -13.62
C ASP A 38 -1.65 1.18 -14.25
N GLU A 39 -2.77 1.82 -14.54
CA GLU A 39 -3.93 1.13 -15.10
C GLU A 39 -3.73 0.72 -16.56
N SER A 40 -2.73 1.27 -17.24
CA SER A 40 -2.43 0.86 -18.61
C SER A 40 -1.91 -0.58 -18.66
N LEU A 41 -1.43 -1.09 -17.54
CA LEU A 41 -0.95 -2.47 -17.42
C LEU A 41 -1.98 -3.40 -16.77
N TYR A 42 -3.20 -2.90 -16.58
CA TYR A 42 -4.29 -3.66 -15.99
C TYR A 42 -4.50 -5.00 -16.70
N ARG A 43 -4.75 -6.03 -15.90
CA ARG A 43 -5.06 -7.39 -16.38
C ARG A 43 -6.28 -7.93 -15.67
N ASN A 44 -7.22 -8.42 -16.44
CA ASN A 44 -8.40 -9.11 -15.92
C ASN A 44 -8.08 -10.61 -15.88
N THR A 45 -8.00 -11.18 -14.69
CA THR A 45 -7.67 -12.59 -14.47
C THR A 45 -8.78 -13.29 -13.71
N PHE A 46 -8.66 -14.62 -13.56
CA PHE A 46 -9.64 -15.38 -12.75
C PHE A 46 -9.56 -15.01 -11.26
N LEU A 47 -8.48 -14.35 -10.83
CA LEU A 47 -8.33 -13.84 -9.46
C LEU A 47 -8.89 -12.42 -9.31
N GLY A 48 -9.50 -11.86 -10.36
CA GLY A 48 -10.01 -10.51 -10.39
C GLY A 48 -9.11 -9.57 -11.19
N ASN A 49 -9.25 -8.28 -10.94
CA ASN A 49 -8.52 -7.25 -11.68
C ASN A 49 -7.18 -6.98 -10.99
N ILE A 50 -6.09 -7.33 -11.66
CA ILE A 50 -4.74 -7.17 -11.12
C ILE A 50 -4.07 -5.99 -11.81
N SER A 51 -3.49 -5.10 -11.00
CA SER A 51 -2.79 -3.91 -11.48
C SER A 51 -1.43 -3.79 -10.83
N PRO A 52 -0.41 -3.31 -11.54
CA PRO A 52 0.88 -3.01 -10.93
C PRO A 52 0.80 -1.74 -10.10
N ILE A 53 1.57 -1.72 -9.02
CA ILE A 53 1.68 -0.56 -8.14
C ILE A 53 3.14 -0.24 -7.87
N THR A 54 3.42 1.04 -7.63
CA THR A 54 4.73 1.52 -7.19
C THR A 54 4.48 2.64 -6.20
N GLY A 55 5.20 2.64 -5.11
CA GLY A 55 4.99 3.66 -4.10
C GLY A 55 6.07 3.70 -3.05
N GLY A 56 5.82 4.49 -2.02
CA GLY A 56 6.73 4.60 -0.91
C GLY A 56 6.13 5.42 0.22
N PHE A 57 6.77 5.34 1.37
CA PHE A 57 6.41 6.18 2.50
C PHE A 57 7.65 6.55 3.31
N ILE A 58 7.49 7.61 4.09
CA ILE A 58 8.48 8.04 5.07
C ILE A 58 7.80 8.19 6.42
N THR A 59 8.58 8.05 7.48
CA THR A 59 8.08 8.21 8.84
C THR A 59 8.70 9.43 9.51
N GLU A 60 8.11 9.87 10.61
CA GLU A 60 8.64 10.98 11.40
C GLU A 60 10.02 10.68 11.99
N ASN A 61 10.42 9.40 12.05
CA ASN A 61 11.75 8.97 12.50
C ASN A 61 12.73 8.81 11.34
N SER A 62 12.41 9.33 10.18
CA SER A 62 13.24 9.29 8.97
C SER A 62 13.45 7.87 8.42
N ALA A 63 12.60 6.92 8.79
CA ALA A 63 12.55 5.65 8.09
C ALA A 63 11.88 5.84 6.73
N ALA A 64 12.30 5.07 5.75
CA ALA A 64 11.76 5.18 4.39
C ALA A 64 11.62 3.79 3.77
N TYR A 65 10.57 3.63 2.98
CA TYR A 65 10.32 2.38 2.27
C TYR A 65 9.83 2.70 0.86
N ILE A 66 10.44 2.09 -0.13
CA ILE A 66 10.00 2.17 -1.52
C ILE A 66 9.70 0.77 -2.03
N TYR A 67 8.65 0.63 -2.81
CA TYR A 67 8.18 -0.70 -3.20
C TYR A 67 7.53 -0.69 -4.58
N THR A 68 7.50 -1.87 -5.19
CA THR A 68 6.72 -2.13 -6.38
C THR A 68 6.08 -3.52 -6.24
N GLY A 69 4.91 -3.67 -6.78
CA GLY A 69 4.19 -4.93 -6.62
C GLY A 69 2.88 -4.94 -7.38
N ILE A 70 1.91 -5.64 -6.84
CA ILE A 70 0.60 -5.83 -7.47
C ILE A 70 -0.51 -5.62 -6.46
N GLU A 71 -1.66 -5.20 -6.96
CA GLU A 71 -2.89 -5.16 -6.17
C GLU A 71 -4.04 -5.79 -6.94
N TRP A 72 -5.02 -6.28 -6.18
CA TRP A 72 -6.28 -6.79 -6.69
C TRP A 72 -7.38 -5.84 -6.29
N ASN A 73 -8.36 -5.64 -7.17
CA ASN A 73 -9.53 -4.82 -6.86
C ASN A 73 -10.77 -5.70 -6.94
N VAL A 74 -11.43 -5.85 -5.80
CA VAL A 74 -12.64 -6.68 -5.68
C VAL A 74 -13.82 -5.78 -5.34
N ASP A 75 -14.82 -5.76 -6.21
CA ASP A 75 -16.02 -4.96 -6.02
C ASP A 75 -16.97 -5.67 -5.05
N LEU A 76 -17.28 -5.01 -3.93
CA LEU A 76 -18.21 -5.54 -2.93
C LEU A 76 -19.57 -4.84 -2.98
N GLY A 77 -19.87 -4.13 -4.09
CA GLY A 77 -21.14 -3.44 -4.23
C GLY A 77 -21.20 -2.11 -3.47
N GLY A 78 -20.46 -1.11 -3.91
CA GLY A 78 -20.38 0.20 -3.27
C GLY A 78 -19.09 0.41 -2.51
N MET A 79 -18.38 -0.65 -2.17
CA MET A 79 -17.05 -0.60 -1.59
C MET A 79 -16.11 -1.48 -2.39
N ILE A 80 -14.83 -1.15 -2.34
CA ILE A 80 -13.79 -1.89 -3.05
C ILE A 80 -12.81 -2.45 -2.03
N PHE A 81 -12.61 -3.76 -2.08
CA PHE A 81 -11.61 -4.44 -1.27
C PHE A 81 -10.35 -4.64 -2.12
N THR A 82 -9.21 -4.14 -1.64
CA THR A 82 -7.96 -4.12 -2.40
C THR A 82 -6.82 -4.75 -1.61
N PRO A 83 -6.64 -6.08 -1.71
CA PRO A 83 -5.43 -6.69 -1.19
C PRO A 83 -4.25 -6.40 -2.12
N SER A 84 -3.05 -6.30 -1.57
CA SER A 84 -1.84 -6.07 -2.35
C SER A 84 -0.63 -6.72 -1.71
N PHE A 85 0.39 -6.94 -2.54
CA PHE A 85 1.66 -7.47 -2.11
C PHE A 85 2.77 -6.76 -2.88
N ALA A 86 3.77 -6.27 -2.16
CA ALA A 86 4.87 -5.52 -2.77
C ALA A 86 6.19 -5.76 -2.06
N PRO A 87 7.20 -6.27 -2.75
CA PRO A 87 8.57 -6.22 -2.25
C PRO A 87 9.11 -4.80 -2.36
N GLY A 88 10.04 -4.45 -1.49
CA GLY A 88 10.63 -3.12 -1.49
C GLY A 88 11.91 -3.03 -0.69
N LEU A 89 12.44 -1.82 -0.64
CA LEU A 89 13.68 -1.52 0.06
C LEU A 89 13.37 -0.60 1.24
N TYR A 90 13.86 -0.98 2.40
CA TYR A 90 13.61 -0.28 3.65
C TYR A 90 14.92 0.32 4.20
N HIS A 91 14.84 1.59 4.59
CA HIS A 91 15.91 2.28 5.30
C HIS A 91 15.35 2.71 6.66
N GLU A 92 16.03 2.28 7.73
CA GLU A 92 15.48 2.50 9.08
C GLU A 92 15.59 3.94 9.57
N GLY A 93 16.57 4.72 9.08
CA GLY A 93 16.82 6.05 9.63
C GLY A 93 17.04 5.96 11.14
N ASP A 94 16.25 6.76 11.88
CA ASP A 94 16.21 6.72 13.34
C ASP A 94 15.02 5.89 13.85
N GLY A 95 14.36 5.16 12.96
CA GLY A 95 13.21 4.33 13.27
C GLY A 95 13.56 2.88 13.57
N LYS A 96 12.57 2.02 13.37
CA LYS A 96 12.69 0.61 13.70
C LYS A 96 13.63 -0.12 12.72
N ASP A 97 14.52 -0.92 13.26
CA ASP A 97 15.35 -1.84 12.48
C ASP A 97 14.53 -3.10 12.19
N LEU A 98 14.18 -3.30 10.91
CA LEU A 98 13.41 -4.47 10.48
C LEU A 98 14.28 -5.69 10.16
N GLY A 99 15.61 -5.55 10.25
CA GLY A 99 16.51 -6.66 10.15
C GLY A 99 17.08 -6.95 8.77
N HIS A 100 16.55 -6.36 7.71
CA HIS A 100 17.04 -6.54 6.34
C HIS A 100 16.60 -5.38 5.47
N VAL A 101 17.37 -5.04 4.46
CA VAL A 101 17.01 -3.97 3.53
C VAL A 101 15.82 -4.38 2.65
N LEU A 102 15.76 -5.65 2.23
CA LEU A 102 14.64 -6.15 1.46
C LEU A 102 13.51 -6.55 2.41
N GLU A 103 12.35 -5.90 2.23
CA GLU A 103 11.16 -6.15 3.02
C GLU A 103 9.97 -6.36 2.10
N PHE A 104 8.99 -7.12 2.57
CA PHE A 104 7.77 -7.43 1.81
C PHE A 104 6.58 -6.82 2.52
N LYS A 105 5.77 -6.08 1.78
CA LYS A 105 4.56 -5.42 2.30
C LYS A 105 3.33 -6.19 1.83
N SER A 106 2.55 -6.68 2.77
CA SER A 106 1.23 -7.26 2.53
C SER A 106 0.19 -6.30 3.07
N GLU A 107 -0.81 -5.95 2.27
CA GLU A 107 -1.76 -4.92 2.65
C GLU A 107 -3.17 -5.29 2.23
N VAL A 108 -4.13 -4.88 3.04
CA VAL A 108 -5.55 -4.91 2.68
C VAL A 108 -6.10 -3.50 2.82
N GLN A 109 -6.89 -3.07 1.85
CA GLN A 109 -7.50 -1.75 1.83
C GLN A 109 -8.99 -1.90 1.55
N LEU A 110 -9.80 -1.08 2.21
CA LEU A 110 -11.21 -0.98 1.95
C LEU A 110 -11.50 0.48 1.62
N SER A 111 -12.12 0.73 0.47
CA SER A 111 -12.37 2.08 0.00
C SER A 111 -13.77 2.22 -0.59
N TYR A 112 -14.24 3.46 -0.67
CA TYR A 112 -15.50 3.80 -1.31
C TYR A 112 -15.34 5.11 -2.09
N GLU A 113 -16.12 5.27 -3.16
CA GLU A 113 -16.09 6.48 -3.96
C GLU A 113 -16.79 7.62 -3.23
N THR A 114 -16.12 8.77 -3.13
CA THR A 114 -16.68 9.99 -2.56
C THR A 114 -17.15 10.94 -3.65
N SER A 115 -16.59 10.79 -4.86
CA SER A 115 -17.00 11.53 -6.05
C SER A 115 -16.58 10.74 -7.28
N GLU A 116 -16.86 11.24 -8.48
CA GLU A 116 -16.62 10.50 -9.72
C GLU A 116 -15.20 9.96 -9.88
N LYS A 117 -14.19 10.69 -9.42
CA LYS A 117 -12.79 10.29 -9.58
C LYS A 117 -12.03 10.23 -8.27
N SER A 118 -12.72 10.32 -7.16
CA SER A 118 -12.09 10.35 -5.84
C SER A 118 -12.69 9.27 -4.94
N SER A 119 -11.82 8.67 -4.14
CA SER A 119 -12.21 7.66 -3.16
C SER A 119 -11.49 7.89 -1.85
N PHE A 120 -12.08 7.42 -0.78
CA PHE A 120 -11.49 7.41 0.55
C PHE A 120 -11.43 5.97 1.05
N GLY A 121 -10.34 5.61 1.69
CA GLY A 121 -10.20 4.26 2.21
C GLY A 121 -9.40 4.20 3.49
N VAL A 122 -9.46 3.03 4.10
CA VAL A 122 -8.63 2.68 5.24
C VAL A 122 -7.86 1.41 4.88
N SER A 123 -6.62 1.31 5.35
CA SER A 123 -5.81 0.14 5.05
C SER A 123 -4.97 -0.29 6.25
N TYR A 124 -4.58 -1.56 6.20
CA TYR A 124 -3.69 -2.19 7.17
C TYR A 124 -2.62 -2.92 6.40
N ASN A 125 -1.36 -2.77 6.82
CA ASN A 125 -0.28 -3.54 6.23
C ASN A 125 0.65 -4.16 7.26
N HIS A 126 1.37 -5.16 6.79
CA HIS A 126 2.43 -5.82 7.52
C HIS A 126 3.66 -5.81 6.62
N VAL A 127 4.78 -5.33 7.15
CA VAL A 127 6.06 -5.31 6.44
C VAL A 127 7.02 -6.22 7.19
N SER A 128 7.62 -7.17 6.49
CA SER A 128 8.57 -8.13 7.08
C SER A 128 9.59 -8.58 6.04
N ASN A 129 10.70 -9.14 6.50
CA ASN A 129 11.75 -9.61 5.60
C ASN A 129 11.63 -11.10 5.25
N ALA A 130 10.55 -11.76 5.63
CA ALA A 130 10.32 -13.19 5.39
C ALA A 130 11.48 -14.06 5.90
N SER A 131 12.11 -13.63 7.00
CA SER A 131 13.26 -14.32 7.63
C SER A 131 14.52 -14.34 6.79
N LEU A 132 14.67 -13.40 5.85
CA LEU A 132 15.92 -13.23 5.09
C LEU A 132 17.04 -12.65 5.95
N GLY A 133 16.71 -11.84 6.96
CA GLY A 133 17.68 -11.28 7.88
C GLY A 133 17.87 -12.13 9.11
N ASN A 134 18.82 -11.73 9.96
CA ASN A 134 19.07 -12.41 11.24
C ASN A 134 17.92 -12.24 12.22
N LYS A 135 17.11 -11.21 12.04
CA LYS A 135 15.90 -10.98 12.80
C LYS A 135 14.79 -10.56 11.85
N ASN A 136 13.57 -10.77 12.25
CA ASN A 136 12.38 -10.43 11.45
C ASN A 136 11.27 -9.92 12.36
N PRO A 137 11.44 -8.74 12.99
CA PRO A 137 10.42 -8.23 13.92
C PRO A 137 9.13 -7.83 13.22
N GLY A 138 9.21 -7.40 11.96
CA GLY A 138 8.05 -6.89 11.23
C GLY A 138 7.53 -5.58 11.77
N ALA A 139 6.65 -4.95 11.02
CA ALA A 139 5.96 -3.74 11.42
C ALA A 139 4.52 -3.77 10.90
N ASN A 140 3.57 -3.46 11.77
CA ASN A 140 2.15 -3.41 11.43
C ASN A 140 1.72 -1.96 11.41
N SER A 141 1.09 -1.53 10.32
CA SER A 141 0.69 -0.15 10.14
C SER A 141 -0.75 -0.05 9.66
N TYR A 142 -1.43 1.03 10.05
CA TYR A 142 -2.72 1.36 9.45
C TYR A 142 -2.66 2.75 8.84
N MET A 143 -3.44 2.96 7.78
CA MET A 143 -3.44 4.20 7.05
C MET A 143 -4.84 4.63 6.67
N PHE A 144 -4.99 5.94 6.48
CA PHE A 144 -6.10 6.55 5.80
C PHE A 144 -5.63 6.90 4.38
N ASN A 145 -6.45 6.59 3.40
CA ASN A 145 -6.08 6.64 1.98
C ASN A 145 -7.00 7.60 1.25
N PHE A 146 -6.41 8.45 0.42
CA PHE A 146 -7.12 9.36 -0.45
C PHE A 146 -6.71 9.02 -1.88
N LEU A 147 -7.65 8.46 -2.64
CA LEU A 147 -7.36 7.94 -3.97
C LEU A 147 -8.00 8.85 -5.00
N LYS A 148 -7.26 9.16 -6.04
CA LYS A 148 -7.74 9.96 -7.14
C LYS A 148 -7.33 9.33 -8.47
N THR A 149 -8.28 9.26 -9.37
CA THR A 149 -8.07 8.75 -10.73
C THR A 149 -7.92 9.95 -11.68
N PHE A 150 -6.92 9.90 -12.53
CA PHE A 150 -6.65 10.94 -13.51
C PHE A 150 -6.88 10.46 -14.93
#